data_e04f6b22a4ad256433277ba23597c57c
#
_entry.id   e04f6b22a4ad256433277ba23597c57c
#
_cell.length_a   1.000
_cell.length_b   1.000
_cell.length_c   1.000
_cell.angle_alpha   90.00
_cell.angle_beta   90.00
_cell.angle_gamma   90.00
#
_symmetry.space_group_name_H-M   'P 1'
#
loop_
_entity.id
_entity.type
_entity.pdbx_description
1 polymer ?
#
loop_
_entity_poly.entity_id
_entity_poly.type
_entity_poly.pdbx_seq_one_letter_code
_entity_poly.pdbx_strand_id
1 'polypeptide(L)'
;MTVINIVSGFLGAGKTTLIKKLLQESFQNEKVVLIENEFGEIGIDSGFLKDAGVDIKEMNSGCICCSLTGDFTIALKEVIDQYHPDRIIIEPSGVGKLSDVKKAVEVVLSEQVKMGEAITIVDVAKCKTYLKNFGEFYKDQVIHSQAVVFSRVDFVSEDKIQEAVDQIRALNDEAVLFTTSWDLLNGNQMVDLIQQKENLLKSLEAEMKHNHEHHEHHGGCCCSGGADHTEKEACNCKGDGHHHHDEQKS
;
A
#
# COMPACT_ATOMS: atom_id res chain seq x y z
N MET A 1 3.84 7.35 -19.38
CA MET A 1 4.16 6.44 -18.25
C MET A 1 2.85 6.12 -17.56
N THR A 2 2.50 4.85 -17.44
CA THR A 2 1.22 4.40 -16.86
C THR A 2 1.36 4.20 -15.35
N VAL A 3 0.44 4.78 -14.56
CA VAL A 3 0.37 4.58 -13.11
C VAL A 3 -0.83 3.70 -12.78
N ILE A 4 -0.64 2.64 -11.98
CA ILE A 4 -1.70 1.71 -11.62
C ILE A 4 -2.09 1.92 -10.15
N ASN A 5 -3.29 2.44 -9.90
CA ASN A 5 -3.86 2.61 -8.57
C ASN A 5 -4.85 1.49 -8.25
N ILE A 6 -4.96 1.13 -6.99
CA ILE A 6 -5.91 0.13 -6.50
C ILE A 6 -6.81 0.76 -5.45
N VAL A 7 -8.13 0.69 -5.66
CA VAL A 7 -9.13 1.17 -4.69
C VAL A 7 -9.90 -0.02 -4.16
N SER A 8 -9.42 -0.53 -3.02
CA SER A 8 -9.97 -1.68 -2.32
C SER A 8 -10.94 -1.27 -1.21
N GLY A 9 -11.58 -2.24 -0.61
CA GLY A 9 -12.51 -2.05 0.50
C GLY A 9 -13.65 -3.06 0.42
N PHE A 10 -14.26 -3.35 1.56
CA PHE A 10 -15.30 -4.36 1.66
C PHE A 10 -16.57 -3.98 0.90
N LEU A 11 -17.51 -4.93 0.79
CA LEU A 11 -18.78 -4.73 0.08
C LEU A 11 -19.55 -3.51 0.61
N GLY A 12 -19.94 -2.60 -0.30
CA GLY A 12 -20.70 -1.40 0.03
C GLY A 12 -19.94 -0.35 0.86
N ALA A 13 -18.61 -0.43 0.96
CA ALA A 13 -17.80 0.54 1.68
C ALA A 13 -17.74 1.93 1.02
N GLY A 14 -18.04 2.02 -0.28
CA GLY A 14 -18.05 3.27 -1.04
C GLY A 14 -16.91 3.39 -2.07
N LYS A 15 -16.33 2.27 -2.53
CA LYS A 15 -15.23 2.25 -3.51
C LYS A 15 -15.52 3.08 -4.75
N THR A 16 -16.61 2.78 -5.42
CA THR A 16 -17.07 3.49 -6.63
C THR A 16 -17.28 4.99 -6.38
N THR A 17 -17.76 5.38 -5.19
CA THR A 17 -17.94 6.80 -4.82
C THR A 17 -16.60 7.52 -4.71
N LEU A 18 -15.60 6.89 -4.08
CA LEU A 18 -14.26 7.47 -4.00
C LEU A 18 -13.59 7.54 -5.37
N ILE A 19 -13.74 6.50 -6.20
CA ILE A 19 -13.21 6.49 -7.56
C ILE A 19 -13.79 7.66 -8.37
N LYS A 20 -15.11 7.87 -8.35
CA LYS A 20 -15.77 9.01 -9.01
C LYS A 20 -15.19 10.34 -8.55
N LYS A 21 -14.96 10.50 -7.23
CA LYS A 21 -14.38 11.71 -6.66
C LYS A 21 -12.94 11.94 -7.16
N LEU A 22 -12.10 10.91 -7.15
CA LEU A 22 -10.72 11.00 -7.64
C LEU A 22 -10.67 11.33 -9.14
N LEU A 23 -11.53 10.72 -9.94
CA LEU A 23 -11.64 11.01 -11.38
C LEU A 23 -12.01 12.47 -11.62
N GLN A 24 -12.94 13.01 -10.82
CA GLN A 24 -13.40 14.39 -10.95
C GLN A 24 -12.43 15.43 -10.43
N GLU A 25 -11.65 15.13 -9.41
CA GLU A 25 -10.83 16.11 -8.70
C GLU A 25 -9.34 15.99 -9.03
N SER A 26 -8.85 14.76 -9.26
CA SER A 26 -7.40 14.49 -9.35
C SER A 26 -6.94 14.08 -10.74
N PHE A 27 -7.76 13.40 -11.52
CA PHE A 27 -7.34 12.75 -12.76
C PHE A 27 -8.04 13.25 -14.02
N GLN A 28 -8.61 14.47 -13.98
CA GLN A 28 -9.40 15.05 -15.08
C GLN A 28 -8.66 15.17 -16.42
N ASN A 29 -7.34 15.35 -16.37
CA ASN A 29 -6.52 15.57 -17.57
C ASN A 29 -5.73 14.33 -17.99
N GLU A 30 -5.99 13.19 -17.37
CA GLU A 30 -5.32 11.92 -17.64
C GLU A 30 -6.24 11.00 -18.47
N LYS A 31 -5.63 10.20 -19.34
CA LYS A 31 -6.33 9.10 -20.00
C LYS A 31 -6.44 7.95 -19.01
N VAL A 32 -7.60 7.82 -18.37
CA VAL A 32 -7.82 6.83 -17.30
C VAL A 32 -8.61 5.64 -17.85
N VAL A 33 -8.14 4.44 -17.51
CA VAL A 33 -8.89 3.19 -17.69
C VAL A 33 -9.29 2.68 -16.31
N LEU A 34 -10.58 2.40 -16.12
CA LEU A 34 -11.12 1.78 -14.92
C LEU A 34 -11.35 0.28 -15.18
N ILE A 35 -10.76 -0.56 -14.33
CA ILE A 35 -10.93 -2.02 -14.33
C ILE A 35 -11.74 -2.39 -13.10
N GLU A 36 -12.98 -2.81 -13.32
CA GLU A 36 -13.88 -3.27 -12.27
C GLU A 36 -13.97 -4.80 -12.27
N ASN A 37 -13.90 -5.38 -11.10
CA ASN A 37 -14.10 -6.81 -10.92
C ASN A 37 -15.27 -7.05 -9.97
N GLU A 38 -16.47 -6.89 -10.48
CA GLU A 38 -17.67 -7.15 -9.72
C GLU A 38 -18.44 -8.37 -10.26
N PHE A 39 -18.92 -9.21 -9.33
CA PHE A 39 -19.82 -10.30 -9.66
C PHE A 39 -21.23 -9.74 -9.97
N GLY A 40 -21.58 -9.68 -11.23
CA GLY A 40 -22.96 -9.92 -11.62
C GLY A 40 -23.95 -8.79 -11.71
N GLU A 41 -23.60 -7.50 -11.81
CA GLU A 41 -24.51 -6.51 -12.43
C GLU A 41 -23.77 -5.21 -12.77
N ILE A 42 -24.08 -4.65 -13.92
CA ILE A 42 -23.60 -3.37 -14.45
C ILE A 42 -23.91 -2.27 -13.44
N GLY A 43 -22.91 -1.83 -12.68
CA GLY A 43 -23.10 -0.96 -11.51
C GLY A 43 -22.64 0.48 -11.65
N ILE A 44 -21.94 0.85 -12.71
CA ILE A 44 -21.59 2.26 -12.95
C ILE A 44 -22.37 2.77 -14.14
N ASP A 45 -23.00 3.96 -13.97
CA ASP A 45 -23.49 4.76 -15.07
C ASP A 45 -22.37 5.02 -16.08
N SER A 46 -22.17 4.07 -17.00
CA SER A 46 -21.19 4.15 -18.09
C SER A 46 -21.32 5.45 -18.89
N GLY A 47 -22.48 6.11 -18.84
CA GLY A 47 -22.71 7.42 -19.39
C GLY A 47 -21.92 8.54 -18.71
N PHE A 48 -21.92 8.59 -17.39
CA PHE A 48 -21.25 9.66 -16.62
C PHE A 48 -19.72 9.62 -16.76
N LEU A 49 -19.14 8.43 -16.79
CA LEU A 49 -17.68 8.28 -16.90
C LEU A 49 -17.19 8.48 -18.35
N LYS A 50 -18.01 8.14 -19.36
CA LYS A 50 -17.72 8.47 -20.76
C LYS A 50 -17.69 9.98 -21.02
N ASP A 51 -18.60 10.72 -20.38
CA ASP A 51 -18.61 12.19 -20.48
C ASP A 51 -17.38 12.83 -19.83
N ALA A 52 -16.74 12.14 -18.87
CA ALA A 52 -15.50 12.56 -18.24
C ALA A 52 -14.23 12.11 -19.00
N GLY A 53 -14.36 11.45 -20.17
CA GLY A 53 -13.22 10.96 -20.96
C GLY A 53 -12.55 9.71 -20.39
N VAL A 54 -13.25 8.98 -19.52
CA VAL A 54 -12.75 7.74 -18.89
C VAL A 54 -13.20 6.53 -19.72
N ASP A 55 -12.26 5.74 -20.18
CA ASP A 55 -12.54 4.46 -20.84
C ASP A 55 -12.78 3.38 -19.77
N ILE A 56 -14.03 2.90 -19.68
CA ILE A 56 -14.40 1.83 -18.76
C ILE A 56 -14.23 0.51 -19.48
N LYS A 57 -13.41 -0.38 -18.94
CA LYS A 57 -13.34 -1.76 -19.38
C LYS A 57 -13.85 -2.68 -18.27
N GLU A 58 -15.07 -3.15 -18.45
CA GLU A 58 -15.61 -4.22 -17.61
C GLU A 58 -14.94 -5.54 -17.99
N MET A 59 -14.29 -6.16 -17.02
CA MET A 59 -13.73 -7.48 -17.22
C MET A 59 -14.69 -8.54 -16.65
N ASN A 60 -15.52 -9.09 -17.53
CA ASN A 60 -16.46 -10.16 -17.20
C ASN A 60 -15.81 -11.54 -16.99
N SER A 61 -14.50 -11.60 -16.84
CA SER A 61 -13.76 -12.86 -16.70
C SER A 61 -13.56 -13.18 -15.24
N GLY A 62 -14.49 -13.95 -14.67
CA GLY A 62 -14.36 -14.69 -13.40
C GLY A 62 -13.54 -14.05 -12.27
N CYS A 63 -13.89 -14.28 -11.04
CA CYS A 63 -13.20 -13.76 -9.86
C CYS A 63 -11.67 -13.73 -9.97
N ILE A 64 -11.04 -12.57 -9.74
CA ILE A 64 -9.60 -12.48 -9.46
C ILE A 64 -9.20 -13.42 -8.30
N CYS A 65 -10.15 -13.77 -7.41
CA CYS A 65 -9.90 -14.58 -6.23
C CYS A 65 -9.86 -16.10 -6.46
N CYS A 66 -10.22 -16.64 -7.63
CA CYS A 66 -10.46 -18.08 -7.75
C CYS A 66 -9.53 -18.90 -8.65
N SER A 67 -8.45 -18.40 -9.18
CA SER A 67 -7.43 -19.19 -9.92
C SER A 67 -6.67 -18.42 -11.01
N LEU A 68 -6.82 -17.12 -11.12
CA LEU A 68 -6.58 -16.40 -12.36
C LEU A 68 -5.65 -15.19 -12.25
N THR A 69 -4.63 -15.26 -11.40
CA THR A 69 -3.55 -14.26 -11.43
C THR A 69 -2.96 -14.17 -12.84
N GLY A 70 -2.94 -15.30 -13.57
CA GLY A 70 -2.46 -15.35 -14.95
C GLY A 70 -3.35 -14.59 -15.92
N ASP A 71 -4.65 -14.84 -15.92
CA ASP A 71 -5.58 -14.23 -16.86
C ASP A 71 -5.75 -12.72 -16.61
N PHE A 72 -5.77 -12.31 -15.34
CA PHE A 72 -5.81 -10.89 -14.97
C PHE A 72 -4.55 -10.15 -15.41
N THR A 73 -3.38 -10.77 -15.23
CA THR A 73 -2.10 -10.19 -15.66
C THR A 73 -2.03 -10.03 -17.18
N ILE A 74 -2.54 -11.01 -17.94
CA ILE A 74 -2.61 -10.94 -19.41
C ILE A 74 -3.53 -9.80 -19.82
N ALA A 75 -4.72 -9.73 -19.25
CA ALA A 75 -5.69 -8.69 -19.57
C ALA A 75 -5.19 -7.29 -19.19
N LEU A 76 -4.45 -7.16 -18.10
CA LEU A 76 -3.82 -5.90 -17.70
C LEU A 76 -2.75 -5.45 -18.71
N LYS A 77 -1.92 -6.39 -19.22
CA LYS A 77 -0.97 -6.12 -20.31
C LYS A 77 -1.68 -5.68 -21.59
N GLU A 78 -2.73 -6.38 -22.00
CA GLU A 78 -3.52 -6.01 -23.17
C GLU A 78 -4.09 -4.58 -23.06
N VAL A 79 -4.59 -4.20 -21.87
CA VAL A 79 -5.08 -2.84 -21.61
C VAL A 79 -3.96 -1.81 -21.76
N ILE A 80 -2.79 -2.08 -21.19
CA ILE A 80 -1.63 -1.19 -21.29
C ILE A 80 -1.20 -1.04 -22.75
N ASP A 81 -1.08 -2.15 -23.49
CA ASP A 81 -0.60 -2.17 -24.88
C ASP A 81 -1.61 -1.58 -25.87
N GLN A 82 -2.90 -1.79 -25.64
CA GLN A 82 -3.93 -1.32 -26.55
C GLN A 82 -4.32 0.14 -26.34
N TYR A 83 -4.41 0.57 -25.06
CA TYR A 83 -4.95 1.88 -24.74
C TYR A 83 -3.86 2.92 -24.42
N HIS A 84 -2.65 2.50 -24.06
CA HIS A 84 -1.58 3.39 -23.60
C HIS A 84 -2.09 4.45 -22.61
N PRO A 85 -2.72 4.03 -21.49
CA PRO A 85 -3.31 4.97 -20.54
C PRO A 85 -2.24 5.69 -19.73
N ASP A 86 -2.58 6.89 -19.26
CA ASP A 86 -1.77 7.58 -18.25
C ASP A 86 -1.97 6.93 -16.88
N ARG A 87 -3.20 6.45 -16.63
CA ARG A 87 -3.57 5.83 -15.35
C ARG A 87 -4.52 4.65 -15.55
N ILE A 88 -4.33 3.62 -14.72
CA ILE A 88 -5.28 2.52 -14.56
C ILE A 88 -5.75 2.54 -13.11
N ILE A 89 -7.06 2.53 -12.89
CA ILE A 89 -7.66 2.34 -11.58
C ILE A 89 -8.25 0.93 -11.53
N ILE A 90 -7.85 0.14 -10.55
CA ILE A 90 -8.39 -1.20 -10.33
C ILE A 90 -9.31 -1.15 -9.13
N GLU A 91 -10.59 -1.50 -9.32
CA GLU A 91 -11.55 -1.76 -8.26
C GLU A 91 -11.74 -3.28 -8.10
N PRO A 92 -11.04 -3.94 -7.16
CA PRO A 92 -11.23 -5.36 -6.94
C PRO A 92 -12.56 -5.63 -6.23
N SER A 93 -13.03 -6.89 -6.31
CA SER A 93 -14.18 -7.35 -5.55
C SER A 93 -14.04 -7.05 -4.06
N GLY A 94 -15.14 -6.67 -3.42
CA GLY A 94 -15.16 -6.35 -1.98
C GLY A 94 -14.77 -7.51 -1.06
N VAL A 95 -14.74 -8.73 -1.56
CA VAL A 95 -14.26 -9.93 -0.86
C VAL A 95 -12.91 -10.44 -1.40
N GLY A 96 -12.23 -9.65 -2.24
CA GLY A 96 -10.90 -9.96 -2.75
C GLY A 96 -9.79 -9.56 -1.77
N LYS A 97 -8.66 -10.25 -1.82
CA LYS A 97 -7.44 -9.86 -1.11
C LYS A 97 -6.69 -8.80 -1.89
N LEU A 98 -6.32 -7.71 -1.23
CA LEU A 98 -5.52 -6.65 -1.85
C LEU A 98 -4.12 -7.16 -2.21
N SER A 99 -3.56 -8.03 -1.37
CA SER A 99 -2.26 -8.66 -1.61
C SER A 99 -2.19 -9.42 -2.94
N ASP A 100 -3.26 -10.09 -3.35
CA ASP A 100 -3.29 -10.86 -4.60
C ASP A 100 -3.35 -9.92 -5.82
N VAL A 101 -4.12 -8.83 -5.73
CA VAL A 101 -4.17 -7.80 -6.76
C VAL A 101 -2.82 -7.10 -6.92
N LYS A 102 -2.16 -6.75 -5.82
CA LYS A 102 -0.81 -6.15 -5.85
C LYS A 102 0.20 -7.06 -6.52
N LYS A 103 0.24 -8.35 -6.18
CA LYS A 103 1.11 -9.34 -6.83
C LYS A 103 0.87 -9.43 -8.33
N ALA A 104 -0.40 -9.40 -8.77
CA ALA A 104 -0.72 -9.44 -10.19
C ALA A 104 -0.25 -8.17 -10.93
N VAL A 105 -0.35 -7.00 -10.28
CA VAL A 105 0.17 -5.73 -10.82
C VAL A 105 1.71 -5.74 -10.86
N GLU A 106 2.39 -6.28 -9.84
CA GLU A 106 3.85 -6.38 -9.80
C GLU A 106 4.45 -7.07 -11.02
N VAL A 107 3.74 -8.04 -11.61
CA VAL A 107 4.20 -8.78 -12.82
C VAL A 107 4.24 -7.91 -14.07
N VAL A 108 3.46 -6.82 -14.13
CA VAL A 108 3.40 -5.91 -15.28
C VAL A 108 4.22 -4.64 -15.11
N LEU A 109 4.85 -4.45 -13.95
CA LEU A 109 5.69 -3.28 -13.70
C LEU A 109 6.91 -3.26 -14.63
N SER A 110 7.26 -2.06 -15.08
CA SER A 110 8.38 -1.82 -16.00
C SER A 110 8.86 -0.37 -15.87
N GLU A 111 9.80 0.05 -16.67
CA GLU A 111 10.21 1.46 -16.75
C GLU A 111 9.05 2.39 -17.16
N GLN A 112 8.06 1.86 -17.89
CA GLN A 112 6.90 2.61 -18.38
C GLN A 112 5.64 2.41 -17.55
N VAL A 113 5.62 1.45 -16.61
CA VAL A 113 4.45 1.11 -15.77
C VAL A 113 4.86 1.07 -14.31
N LYS A 114 4.21 1.89 -13.48
CA LYS A 114 4.49 1.98 -12.05
C LYS A 114 3.27 1.65 -11.20
N MET A 115 3.53 1.06 -10.04
CA MET A 115 2.52 0.98 -8.99
C MET A 115 2.28 2.39 -8.44
N GLY A 116 1.04 2.79 -8.39
CA GLY A 116 0.56 3.97 -7.68
C GLY A 116 0.01 3.61 -6.30
N GLU A 117 -0.93 4.42 -5.83
CA GLU A 117 -1.49 4.28 -4.49
C GLU A 117 -2.45 3.08 -4.41
N ALA A 118 -2.30 2.28 -3.34
CA ALA A 118 -3.26 1.26 -2.92
C ALA A 118 -4.06 1.79 -1.72
N ILE A 119 -5.32 2.12 -1.95
CA ILE A 119 -6.23 2.72 -0.98
C ILE A 119 -7.27 1.69 -0.56
N THR A 120 -7.54 1.57 0.73
CA THR A 120 -8.64 0.74 1.26
C THR A 120 -9.70 1.59 1.91
N ILE A 121 -10.96 1.39 1.53
CA ILE A 121 -12.09 2.10 2.12
C ILE A 121 -12.70 1.26 3.24
N VAL A 122 -12.87 1.90 4.39
CA VAL A 122 -13.40 1.31 5.62
C VAL A 122 -14.71 2.02 6.02
N ASP A 123 -15.82 1.29 6.00
CA ASP A 123 -17.08 1.75 6.60
C ASP A 123 -16.94 1.74 8.12
N VAL A 124 -16.87 2.93 8.74
CA VAL A 124 -16.68 3.09 10.18
C VAL A 124 -17.77 2.36 10.98
N ALA A 125 -19.03 2.45 10.55
CA ALA A 125 -20.14 1.84 11.26
C ALA A 125 -20.06 0.30 11.30
N LYS A 126 -19.35 -0.30 10.34
CA LYS A 126 -19.27 -1.76 10.17
C LYS A 126 -17.88 -2.35 10.46
N CYS A 127 -16.88 -1.50 10.73
CA CYS A 127 -15.47 -1.90 10.90
C CYS A 127 -15.33 -3.10 11.86
N LYS A 128 -15.81 -2.97 13.08
CA LYS A 128 -15.76 -4.03 14.11
C LYS A 128 -16.44 -5.32 13.68
N THR A 129 -17.59 -5.21 13.03
CA THR A 129 -18.38 -6.37 12.57
C THR A 129 -17.64 -7.10 11.46
N TYR A 130 -17.05 -6.37 10.51
CA TYR A 130 -16.34 -6.96 9.39
C TYR A 130 -15.00 -7.57 9.81
N LEU A 131 -14.28 -6.96 10.72
CA LEU A 131 -13.07 -7.53 11.32
C LEU A 131 -13.35 -8.89 11.99
N LYS A 132 -14.50 -9.00 12.69
CA LYS A 132 -14.89 -10.23 13.37
C LYS A 132 -15.33 -11.33 12.40
N ASN A 133 -16.13 -10.99 11.40
CA ASN A 133 -16.84 -11.99 10.58
C ASN A 133 -16.11 -12.34 9.29
N PHE A 134 -15.30 -11.41 8.76
CA PHE A 134 -14.61 -11.54 7.47
C PHE A 134 -13.12 -11.25 7.58
N GLY A 135 -12.55 -11.57 8.76
CA GLY A 135 -11.21 -11.14 9.16
C GLY A 135 -10.10 -11.44 8.16
N GLU A 136 -10.18 -12.54 7.41
CA GLU A 136 -9.14 -12.89 6.43
C GLU A 136 -9.06 -11.87 5.30
N PHE A 137 -10.15 -11.58 4.63
CA PHE A 137 -10.19 -10.63 3.50
C PHE A 137 -10.06 -9.19 3.97
N TYR A 138 -10.83 -8.84 5.01
CA TYR A 138 -10.85 -7.47 5.53
C TYR A 138 -9.50 -7.03 6.09
N LYS A 139 -8.83 -7.91 6.84
CA LYS A 139 -7.48 -7.63 7.37
C LYS A 139 -6.45 -7.51 6.26
N ASP A 140 -6.50 -8.40 5.26
CA ASP A 140 -5.58 -8.35 4.13
C ASP A 140 -5.69 -7.01 3.39
N GLN A 141 -6.92 -6.53 3.14
CA GLN A 141 -7.15 -5.24 2.50
C GLN A 141 -6.53 -4.08 3.29
N VAL A 142 -6.66 -4.09 4.62
CA VAL A 142 -6.10 -3.05 5.49
C VAL A 142 -4.57 -3.14 5.58
N ILE A 143 -4.03 -4.34 5.81
CA ILE A 143 -2.59 -4.56 6.02
C ILE A 143 -1.79 -4.14 4.79
N HIS A 144 -2.29 -4.41 3.58
CA HIS A 144 -1.56 -4.14 2.34
C HIS A 144 -1.86 -2.77 1.71
N SER A 145 -2.67 -1.92 2.36
CA SER A 145 -2.97 -0.57 1.89
C SER A 145 -1.93 0.46 2.33
N GLN A 146 -1.64 1.43 1.47
CA GLN A 146 -0.83 2.61 1.79
C GLN A 146 -1.65 3.70 2.48
N ALA A 147 -2.95 3.72 2.20
CA ALA A 147 -3.90 4.61 2.84
C ALA A 147 -5.22 3.91 3.15
N VAL A 148 -5.85 4.32 4.23
CA VAL A 148 -7.19 3.91 4.61
C VAL A 148 -8.09 5.15 4.68
N VAL A 149 -9.18 5.10 3.92
CA VAL A 149 -10.17 6.18 3.86
C VAL A 149 -11.43 5.72 4.57
N PHE A 150 -11.79 6.38 5.66
CA PHE A 150 -13.02 6.09 6.38
C PHE A 150 -14.23 6.67 5.65
N SER A 151 -15.23 5.84 5.43
CA SER A 151 -16.53 6.26 4.91
C SER A 151 -17.57 6.33 6.01
N ARG A 152 -18.63 7.13 5.77
CA ARG A 152 -19.78 7.31 6.68
C ARG A 152 -19.42 7.84 8.05
N VAL A 153 -18.36 8.62 8.15
CA VAL A 153 -17.93 9.27 9.40
C VAL A 153 -18.99 10.22 9.95
N ASP A 154 -19.77 10.85 9.07
CA ASP A 154 -20.82 11.80 9.44
C ASP A 154 -22.03 11.15 10.14
N PHE A 155 -22.15 9.84 10.08
CA PHE A 155 -23.28 9.08 10.62
C PHE A 155 -22.96 8.36 11.94
N VAL A 156 -21.79 8.59 12.51
CA VAL A 156 -21.32 7.93 13.74
C VAL A 156 -20.75 8.94 14.72
N SER A 157 -20.65 8.57 16.00
CA SER A 157 -19.99 9.40 17.00
C SER A 157 -18.47 9.37 16.85
N GLU A 158 -17.80 10.40 17.38
CA GLU A 158 -16.33 10.48 17.41
C GLU A 158 -15.71 9.27 18.12
N ASP A 159 -16.31 8.76 19.20
CA ASP A 159 -15.85 7.55 19.89
C ASP A 159 -15.81 6.33 18.98
N LYS A 160 -16.80 6.19 18.09
CA LYS A 160 -16.81 5.09 17.11
C LYS A 160 -15.74 5.27 16.02
N ILE A 161 -15.49 6.51 15.60
CA ILE A 161 -14.40 6.81 14.67
C ILE A 161 -13.08 6.43 15.34
N GLN A 162 -12.87 6.83 16.60
CA GLN A 162 -11.64 6.51 17.33
C GLN A 162 -11.49 4.99 17.54
N GLU A 163 -12.56 4.27 17.91
CA GLU A 163 -12.54 2.80 18.01
C GLU A 163 -12.10 2.16 16.68
N ALA A 164 -12.61 2.64 15.56
CA ALA A 164 -12.20 2.14 14.23
C ALA A 164 -10.75 2.49 13.91
N VAL A 165 -10.30 3.69 14.22
CA VAL A 165 -8.90 4.12 14.07
C VAL A 165 -7.97 3.18 14.85
N ASP A 166 -8.27 2.90 16.12
CA ASP A 166 -7.45 2.01 16.95
C ASP A 166 -7.39 0.59 16.39
N GLN A 167 -8.52 0.07 15.87
CA GLN A 167 -8.60 -1.24 15.25
C GLN A 167 -7.77 -1.31 13.96
N ILE A 168 -7.81 -0.27 13.13
CA ILE A 168 -7.05 -0.21 11.88
C ILE A 168 -5.55 -0.02 12.17
N ARG A 169 -5.18 0.84 13.13
CA ARG A 169 -3.79 1.03 13.56
C ARG A 169 -3.16 -0.24 14.13
N ALA A 170 -3.94 -1.07 14.82
CA ALA A 170 -3.47 -2.38 15.30
C ALA A 170 -3.15 -3.37 14.16
N LEU A 171 -3.66 -3.14 12.96
CA LEU A 171 -3.38 -3.96 11.76
C LEU A 171 -2.34 -3.33 10.85
N ASN A 172 -2.35 -2.01 10.73
CA ASN A 172 -1.47 -1.25 9.85
C ASN A 172 -1.21 0.14 10.48
N ASP A 173 -0.08 0.27 11.13
CA ASP A 173 0.38 1.49 11.79
C ASP A 173 1.00 2.49 10.80
N GLU A 174 1.41 2.00 9.63
CA GLU A 174 2.04 2.81 8.59
C GLU A 174 1.05 3.50 7.65
N ALA A 175 -0.16 2.99 7.46
CA ALA A 175 -1.10 3.59 6.52
C ALA A 175 -1.44 5.05 6.84
N VAL A 176 -1.60 5.88 5.80
CA VAL A 176 -2.20 7.22 5.96
C VAL A 176 -3.69 7.03 6.26
N LEU A 177 -4.21 7.63 7.34
CA LEU A 177 -5.63 7.53 7.68
C LEU A 177 -6.35 8.83 7.37
N PHE A 178 -7.44 8.72 6.61
CA PHE A 178 -8.36 9.82 6.32
C PHE A 178 -9.67 9.58 7.09
N THR A 179 -9.85 10.32 8.19
CA THR A 179 -11.00 10.21 9.09
C THR A 179 -12.01 11.35 8.91
N THR A 180 -11.76 12.23 7.96
CA THR A 180 -12.60 13.39 7.67
C THR A 180 -13.74 13.00 6.73
N SER A 181 -14.86 13.71 6.83
CA SER A 181 -15.97 13.60 5.87
C SER A 181 -15.47 13.78 4.44
N TRP A 182 -16.01 13.00 3.52
CA TRP A 182 -15.62 13.05 2.11
C TRP A 182 -15.97 14.37 1.43
N ASP A 183 -16.97 15.10 1.94
CA ASP A 183 -17.31 16.43 1.44
C ASP A 183 -16.24 17.48 1.74
N LEU A 184 -15.47 17.25 2.81
CA LEU A 184 -14.36 18.11 3.23
C LEU A 184 -13.00 17.63 2.71
N LEU A 185 -12.94 16.43 2.13
CA LEU A 185 -11.71 15.81 1.68
C LEU A 185 -11.49 16.10 0.20
N ASN A 186 -10.41 16.83 -0.13
CA ASN A 186 -10.03 17.07 -1.51
C ASN A 186 -9.18 15.90 -2.06
N GLY A 187 -9.57 15.39 -3.24
CA GLY A 187 -8.90 14.24 -3.87
C GLY A 187 -7.42 14.49 -4.19
N ASN A 188 -7.06 15.70 -4.66
CA ASN A 188 -5.66 16.05 -4.92
C ASN A 188 -4.83 16.01 -3.63
N GLN A 189 -5.34 16.62 -2.56
CA GLN A 189 -4.68 16.59 -1.26
C GLN A 189 -4.50 15.17 -0.73
N MET A 190 -5.48 14.30 -0.96
CA MET A 190 -5.39 12.89 -0.57
C MET A 190 -4.24 12.18 -1.29
N VAL A 191 -4.18 12.30 -2.60
CA VAL A 191 -3.10 11.71 -3.42
C VAL A 191 -1.74 12.28 -3.01
N ASP A 192 -1.62 13.59 -2.88
CA ASP A 192 -0.37 14.27 -2.48
C ASP A 192 0.14 13.79 -1.12
N LEU A 193 -0.73 13.65 -0.12
CA LEU A 193 -0.35 13.20 1.23
C LEU A 193 0.17 11.76 1.23
N ILE A 194 -0.45 10.87 0.44
CA ILE A 194 0.01 9.48 0.33
C ILE A 194 1.40 9.45 -0.32
N GLN A 195 1.59 10.19 -1.41
CA GLN A 195 2.86 10.26 -2.15
C GLN A 195 3.99 10.89 -1.32
N GLN A 196 3.70 11.97 -0.57
CA GLN A 196 4.67 12.60 0.31
C GLN A 196 5.18 11.63 1.38
N LYS A 197 4.29 10.85 1.98
CA LYS A 197 4.68 9.84 2.95
C LYS A 197 5.58 8.77 2.34
N GLU A 198 5.23 8.26 1.15
CA GLU A 198 6.07 7.28 0.46
C GLU A 198 7.46 7.82 0.13
N ASN A 199 7.53 9.05 -0.35
CA ASN A 199 8.81 9.68 -0.67
C ASN A 199 9.67 9.86 0.58
N LEU A 200 9.07 10.25 1.71
CA LEU A 200 9.77 10.36 2.99
C LEU A 200 10.31 9.01 3.45
N LEU A 201 9.52 7.95 3.40
CA LEU A 201 9.96 6.60 3.77
C LEU A 201 11.13 6.13 2.90
N LYS A 202 11.04 6.31 1.58
CA LYS A 202 12.13 5.95 0.64
C LYS A 202 13.42 6.72 0.93
N SER A 203 13.32 8.00 1.28
CA SER A 203 14.51 8.81 1.64
C SER A 203 15.17 8.32 2.94
N LEU A 204 14.38 8.00 3.97
CA LEU A 204 14.88 7.46 5.23
C LEU A 204 15.55 6.08 5.05
N GLU A 205 14.95 5.20 4.24
CA GLU A 205 15.53 3.90 3.90
C GLU A 205 16.87 4.03 3.15
N ALA A 206 16.97 5.00 2.24
CA ALA A 206 18.21 5.28 1.52
C ALA A 206 19.32 5.79 2.46
N GLU A 207 18.98 6.69 3.38
CA GLU A 207 19.91 7.18 4.40
C GLU A 207 20.38 6.08 5.35
N MET A 208 19.48 5.19 5.77
CA MET A 208 19.83 4.04 6.62
C MET A 208 20.79 3.09 5.90
N LYS A 209 20.56 2.78 4.64
CA LYS A 209 21.47 1.94 3.84
C LYS A 209 22.85 2.57 3.70
N HIS A 210 22.91 3.86 3.45
CA HIS A 210 24.17 4.58 3.29
C HIS A 210 24.99 4.60 4.58
N ASN A 211 24.33 4.72 5.73
CA ASN A 211 24.99 4.68 7.04
C ASN A 211 25.53 3.27 7.40
N HIS A 212 24.88 2.20 6.92
CA HIS A 212 25.38 0.83 7.13
C HIS A 212 26.63 0.52 6.31
N GLU A 213 26.76 1.06 5.08
CA GLU A 213 27.93 0.85 4.23
C GLU A 213 29.18 1.54 4.77
N HIS A 214 29.05 2.61 5.56
CA HIS A 214 30.20 3.31 6.16
C HIS A 214 30.75 2.64 7.45
N HIS A 215 30.04 1.70 8.07
CA HIS A 215 30.50 0.99 9.27
C HIS A 215 31.26 -0.30 9.00
N GLU A 216 31.30 -0.81 7.77
CA GLU A 216 32.01 -2.06 7.45
C GLU A 216 33.49 -1.89 7.05
N HIS A 217 34.02 -0.65 6.95
CA HIS A 217 35.39 -0.39 6.48
C HIS A 217 36.42 -0.01 7.55
N HIS A 218 36.15 -0.17 8.85
CA HIS A 218 37.15 0.03 9.91
C HIS A 218 37.50 -1.25 10.67
N GLY A 219 37.79 -2.32 9.95
CA GLY A 219 38.33 -3.57 10.48
C GLY A 219 39.60 -4.03 9.76
N GLY A 220 40.39 -3.12 9.22
CA GLY A 220 41.69 -3.42 8.61
C GLY A 220 42.83 -3.29 9.61
N CYS A 221 43.24 -4.41 10.23
CA CYS A 221 44.42 -4.50 11.02
C CYS A 221 45.65 -4.35 10.10
N CYS A 222 46.34 -3.24 10.16
CA CYS A 222 47.61 -3.01 9.45
C CYS A 222 48.73 -3.77 10.17
N CYS A 223 48.97 -5.02 9.73
CA CYS A 223 50.21 -5.72 10.01
C CYS A 223 50.77 -6.31 8.75
N SER A 224 51.51 -5.52 7.97
CA SER A 224 52.44 -6.04 6.97
C SER A 224 53.65 -5.12 6.87
N GLY A 225 54.80 -5.60 7.23
CA GLY A 225 56.06 -4.91 7.03
C GLY A 225 57.14 -5.46 7.91
N GLY A 226 58.00 -6.30 7.32
CA GLY A 226 58.98 -7.14 7.96
C GLY A 226 60.18 -6.43 8.55
N ALA A 227 60.98 -7.28 9.17
CA ALA A 227 62.39 -7.19 9.58
C ALA A 227 62.70 -6.67 10.96
N ASP A 228 63.02 -7.65 11.81
CA ASP A 228 64.18 -7.74 12.71
C ASP A 228 64.32 -6.81 13.92
N HIS A 229 64.63 -7.48 15.00
CA HIS A 229 65.21 -7.09 16.27
C HIS A 229 64.30 -6.96 17.51
N THR A 230 64.47 -8.02 18.33
CA THR A 230 64.54 -8.00 19.82
C THR A 230 63.82 -6.87 20.58
N GLU A 231 62.76 -7.19 21.22
CA GLU A 231 62.48 -7.03 22.66
C GLU A 231 61.03 -7.24 22.98
N LYS A 232 60.79 -7.94 24.08
CA LYS A 232 59.47 -8.30 24.57
C LYS A 232 58.83 -7.09 25.26
N GLU A 233 57.71 -6.59 24.71
CA GLU A 233 56.71 -5.90 25.53
C GLU A 233 55.30 -6.37 25.16
N ALA A 234 54.55 -6.77 26.20
CA ALA A 234 53.24 -7.38 26.10
C ALA A 234 52.18 -6.33 25.80
N CYS A 235 51.44 -6.48 24.70
CA CYS A 235 50.23 -5.73 24.48
C CYS A 235 49.13 -6.22 25.40
N ASN A 236 48.73 -5.38 26.33
CA ASN A 236 47.70 -5.62 27.33
C ASN A 236 46.32 -5.15 26.74
N CYS A 237 45.59 -6.02 26.07
CA CYS A 237 44.20 -5.76 25.70
C CYS A 237 43.30 -6.16 26.87
N LYS A 238 42.85 -5.17 27.64
CA LYS A 238 41.77 -5.36 28.63
C LYS A 238 40.47 -5.60 27.93
N GLY A 239 39.96 -6.81 27.97
CA GLY A 239 38.58 -7.16 27.66
C GLY A 239 37.76 -7.01 28.93
N ASP A 240 36.78 -6.09 28.88
CA ASP A 240 35.77 -5.98 29.94
C ASP A 240 34.69 -7.06 29.72
N GLY A 241 34.83 -8.13 30.53
CA GLY A 241 33.83 -9.18 30.62
C GLY A 241 32.73 -8.78 31.60
N HIS A 242 31.52 -8.63 31.13
CA HIS A 242 30.36 -8.57 32.02
C HIS A 242 29.89 -9.98 32.39
N HIS A 243 30.05 -10.28 33.69
CA HIS A 243 29.53 -11.47 34.34
C HIS A 243 28.01 -11.39 34.50
N HIS A 244 27.33 -12.41 33.99
CA HIS A 244 25.99 -12.76 34.43
C HIS A 244 26.03 -13.38 35.80
N HIS A 245 25.21 -12.88 36.71
CA HIS A 245 24.85 -13.55 37.95
C HIS A 245 23.42 -14.06 37.84
N ASP A 246 23.31 -15.38 37.83
CA ASP A 246 22.12 -16.10 38.21
C ASP A 246 21.93 -16.02 39.72
N GLU A 247 20.76 -15.64 40.20
CA GLU A 247 20.27 -16.03 41.50
C GLU A 247 18.83 -16.50 41.45
N GLN A 248 18.67 -17.80 41.76
CA GLN A 248 17.45 -18.47 42.13
C GLN A 248 17.09 -18.18 43.59
N LYS A 249 15.77 -18.30 43.88
CA LYS A 249 15.03 -18.54 45.12
C LYS A 249 14.21 -17.33 45.64
N SER A 250 12.96 -17.48 45.71
CA SER A 250 11.98 -18.12 46.58
C SER A 250 10.56 -17.81 46.06
#